data_7d5bf3ccacf46a0fc17676f982fdb667
#
_entry.id   7d5bf3ccacf46a0fc17676f982fdb667
#
_cell.length_a   1.000
_cell.length_b   1.000
_cell.length_c   1.000
_cell.angle_alpha   90.00
_cell.angle_beta   90.00
_cell.angle_gamma   90.00
#
_symmetry.space_group_name_H-M   'P 1'
#
loop_
_entity.id
_entity.type
_entity.pdbx_description
1 polymer ?
#
loop_
_entity_poly.entity_id
_entity_poly.type
_entity_poly.pdbx_seq_one_letter_code
_entity_poly.pdbx_strand_id
1 'polypeptide(L)'
;MNEIKDSQLTPTYRLMLADSDGANVKILLSSSEPIISPSWSPDGKSVAYVSFETGMAKVYIQEIASGKREAVLSKETQISSPSWSPDGKYLSLTLYQDGNAEIYILRLRDRALTRMTNQFAIDTESSWSPKGNKILFTSGRSGSPQIYELDLRKLNPKAKRVSFEGTYNAKASYLPNEEGIIFVHRSNDGLFHIALKYKKENFIRVLTEAKMDESPSVAPNGNMVIYGIKEKNLSMLAGFSLSGAKFKLPASNGEVREPAWSNFLR
;
A
#
# COMPACT_ATOMS: atom_id res chain seq x y z
N MET A 1 7.57 48.72 14.91
CA MET A 1 6.84 47.42 14.99
C MET A 1 7.10 46.68 13.70
N ASN A 2 7.99 45.73 13.73
CA ASN A 2 8.29 44.88 12.57
C ASN A 2 7.34 43.70 12.61
N GLU A 3 6.44 43.66 11.64
CA GLU A 3 5.60 42.46 11.40
C GLU A 3 6.49 41.31 10.99
N ILE A 4 6.61 40.33 11.85
CA ILE A 4 7.18 39.01 11.52
C ILE A 4 6.15 38.37 10.58
N LYS A 5 6.45 38.38 9.27
CA LYS A 5 5.73 37.57 8.31
C LYS A 5 5.92 36.09 8.71
N ASP A 6 4.85 35.44 9.14
CA ASP A 6 4.79 33.99 9.25
C ASP A 6 5.22 33.39 7.93
N SER A 7 6.43 32.86 7.88
CA SER A 7 6.87 32.01 6.78
C SER A 7 6.02 30.73 6.86
N GLN A 8 5.00 30.64 6.02
CA GLN A 8 4.28 29.38 5.81
C GLN A 8 5.31 28.32 5.41
N LEU A 9 5.64 27.45 6.36
CA LEU A 9 6.50 26.29 6.07
C LEU A 9 5.74 25.40 5.07
N THR A 10 6.19 25.39 3.82
CA THR A 10 5.66 24.47 2.83
C THR A 10 5.89 23.04 3.34
N PRO A 11 4.88 22.17 3.32
CA PRO A 11 5.05 20.80 3.76
C PRO A 11 6.15 20.11 2.94
N THR A 12 6.99 19.34 3.58
CA THR A 12 8.03 18.55 2.91
C THR A 12 7.67 17.06 3.04
N TYR A 13 7.47 16.41 1.90
CA TYR A 13 7.26 14.97 1.81
C TYR A 13 8.59 14.26 1.63
N ARG A 14 8.77 13.12 2.29
CA ARG A 14 10.01 12.34 2.22
C ARG A 14 9.71 10.86 2.03
N LEU A 15 10.37 10.26 1.05
CA LEU A 15 10.48 8.81 0.98
C LEU A 15 11.69 8.41 1.82
N MET A 16 11.45 7.57 2.82
CA MET A 16 12.47 7.21 3.80
C MET A 16 12.74 5.70 3.77
N LEU A 17 13.96 5.33 4.05
CA LEU A 17 14.42 3.95 4.24
C LEU A 17 14.93 3.83 5.67
N ALA A 18 14.59 2.72 6.34
CA ALA A 18 15.12 2.38 7.67
C ALA A 18 15.34 0.88 7.78
N ASP A 19 16.11 0.46 8.76
CA ASP A 19 16.18 -0.94 9.17
C ASP A 19 14.85 -1.39 9.80
N SER A 20 14.66 -2.69 9.94
CA SER A 20 13.39 -3.27 10.43
C SER A 20 13.05 -2.88 11.89
N ASP A 21 14.00 -2.39 12.66
CA ASP A 21 13.83 -1.85 14.00
C ASP A 21 13.62 -0.32 14.03
N GLY A 22 13.61 0.33 12.85
CA GLY A 22 13.50 1.77 12.70
C GLY A 22 14.82 2.53 12.83
N ALA A 23 15.96 1.85 12.97
CA ALA A 23 17.29 2.46 12.98
C ALA A 23 17.79 2.82 11.56
N ASN A 24 18.94 3.50 11.48
CA ASN A 24 19.65 3.81 10.25
C ASN A 24 18.81 4.53 9.18
N VAL A 25 17.95 5.44 9.61
CA VAL A 25 17.03 6.16 8.74
C VAL A 25 17.77 6.96 7.67
N LYS A 26 17.42 6.74 6.40
CA LYS A 26 17.95 7.46 5.23
C LYS A 26 16.80 8.09 4.44
N ILE A 27 17.00 9.29 3.95
CA ILE A 27 16.08 9.96 3.03
C ILE A 27 16.45 9.56 1.60
N LEU A 28 15.55 8.87 0.89
CA LEU A 28 15.73 8.51 -0.51
C LEU A 28 15.30 9.63 -1.47
N LEU A 29 14.27 10.39 -1.08
CA LEU A 29 13.72 11.49 -1.86
C LEU A 29 13.07 12.51 -0.92
N SER A 30 13.19 13.81 -1.25
CA SER A 30 12.45 14.91 -0.63
C SER A 30 11.75 15.73 -1.70
N SER A 31 10.51 16.16 -1.45
CA SER A 31 9.71 16.97 -2.36
C SER A 31 8.80 17.93 -1.59
N SER A 32 8.46 19.07 -2.17
CA SER A 32 7.36 19.93 -1.71
C SER A 32 5.99 19.36 -2.05
N GLU A 33 5.95 18.42 -2.99
CA GLU A 33 4.74 17.76 -3.44
C GLU A 33 4.64 16.33 -2.89
N PRO A 34 3.44 15.75 -2.79
CA PRO A 34 3.23 14.42 -2.23
C PRO A 34 4.07 13.32 -2.88
N ILE A 35 4.60 12.43 -2.03
CA ILE A 35 5.17 11.14 -2.39
C ILE A 35 4.37 10.10 -1.64
N ILE A 36 3.75 9.16 -2.35
CA ILE A 36 2.80 8.20 -1.78
C ILE A 36 3.00 6.77 -2.29
N SER A 37 2.45 5.82 -1.56
CA SER A 37 2.28 4.42 -1.94
C SER A 37 3.59 3.71 -2.33
N PRO A 38 4.59 3.68 -1.46
CA PRO A 38 5.83 2.94 -1.73
C PRO A 38 5.57 1.44 -1.79
N SER A 39 6.25 0.77 -2.73
CA SER A 39 6.18 -0.69 -2.91
C SER A 39 7.54 -1.22 -3.35
N TRP A 40 8.06 -2.21 -2.64
CA TRP A 40 9.35 -2.83 -2.94
C TRP A 40 9.30 -3.78 -4.12
N SER A 41 10.36 -3.78 -4.92
CA SER A 41 10.58 -4.85 -5.91
C SER A 41 10.83 -6.19 -5.21
N PRO A 42 10.47 -7.32 -5.85
CA PRO A 42 10.61 -8.64 -5.22
C PRO A 42 12.05 -9.04 -4.91
N ASP A 43 13.04 -8.43 -5.57
CA ASP A 43 14.47 -8.62 -5.29
C ASP A 43 15.03 -7.66 -4.21
N GLY A 44 14.20 -6.77 -3.67
CA GLY A 44 14.58 -5.80 -2.65
C GLY A 44 15.51 -4.69 -3.13
N LYS A 45 15.80 -4.55 -4.42
CA LYS A 45 16.79 -3.59 -4.94
C LYS A 45 16.20 -2.26 -5.36
N SER A 46 14.88 -2.22 -5.59
CA SER A 46 14.18 -1.01 -6.05
C SER A 46 12.89 -0.78 -5.29
N VAL A 47 12.43 0.46 -5.28
CA VAL A 47 11.13 0.86 -4.78
C VAL A 47 10.34 1.57 -5.87
N ALA A 48 9.07 1.17 -6.06
CA ALA A 48 8.10 1.92 -6.86
C ALA A 48 7.29 2.84 -5.94
N TYR A 49 6.98 4.03 -6.40
CA TYR A 49 6.16 5.01 -5.67
C TYR A 49 5.49 5.98 -6.64
N VAL A 50 4.52 6.73 -6.16
CA VAL A 50 3.92 7.84 -6.91
C VAL A 50 4.47 9.15 -6.37
N SER A 51 4.89 10.06 -7.27
CA SER A 51 5.31 11.41 -6.93
C SER A 51 4.57 12.43 -7.78
N PHE A 52 4.25 13.57 -7.15
CA PHE A 52 3.59 14.72 -7.77
C PHE A 52 4.56 15.88 -8.03
N GLU A 53 5.86 15.70 -7.88
CA GLU A 53 6.91 16.73 -7.98
C GLU A 53 6.91 17.53 -9.29
N THR A 54 6.29 17.02 -10.35
CA THR A 54 6.17 17.70 -11.66
C THR A 54 4.78 18.27 -11.89
N GLY A 55 3.94 18.40 -10.87
CA GLY A 55 2.55 18.87 -10.96
C GLY A 55 1.55 17.79 -11.42
N MET A 56 2.04 16.61 -11.86
CA MET A 56 1.21 15.48 -12.28
C MET A 56 1.68 14.21 -11.58
N ALA A 57 0.72 13.29 -11.34
CA ALA A 57 1.03 11.99 -10.79
C ALA A 57 1.89 11.16 -11.75
N LYS A 58 3.05 10.71 -11.29
CA LYS A 58 3.92 9.78 -12.02
C LYS A 58 4.31 8.61 -11.14
N VAL A 59 4.34 7.41 -11.72
CA VAL A 59 4.94 6.24 -11.09
C VAL A 59 6.42 6.21 -11.40
N TYR A 60 7.24 6.24 -10.35
CA TYR A 60 8.68 6.08 -10.44
C TYR A 60 9.11 4.72 -9.93
N ILE A 61 10.19 4.20 -10.50
CA ILE A 61 10.99 3.12 -9.95
C ILE A 61 12.36 3.71 -9.63
N GLN A 62 12.80 3.56 -8.37
CA GLN A 62 14.09 4.04 -7.90
C GLN A 62 14.93 2.87 -7.40
N GLU A 63 16.15 2.74 -7.93
CA GLU A 63 17.15 1.79 -7.44
C GLU A 63 17.76 2.30 -6.13
N ILE A 64 17.78 1.46 -5.10
CA ILE A 64 18.22 1.87 -3.76
C ILE A 64 19.73 2.15 -3.71
N ALA A 65 20.53 1.32 -4.35
CA ALA A 65 22.00 1.40 -4.28
C ALA A 65 22.53 2.64 -4.98
N SER A 66 22.04 2.99 -6.17
CA SER A 66 22.52 4.11 -6.98
C SER A 66 21.70 5.39 -6.81
N GLY A 67 20.47 5.29 -6.26
CA GLY A 67 19.51 6.39 -6.23
C GLY A 67 18.92 6.74 -7.60
N LYS A 68 19.32 6.03 -8.68
CA LYS A 68 18.79 6.24 -10.03
C LYS A 68 17.30 5.94 -10.06
N ARG A 69 16.53 6.86 -10.64
CA ARG A 69 15.07 6.68 -10.78
C ARG A 69 14.60 6.92 -12.21
N GLU A 70 13.55 6.24 -12.57
CA GLU A 70 12.90 6.32 -13.88
C GLU A 70 11.39 6.46 -13.70
N ALA A 71 10.76 7.40 -14.43
CA ALA A 71 9.31 7.47 -14.52
C ALA A 71 8.81 6.38 -15.48
N VAL A 72 8.11 5.39 -14.94
CA VAL A 72 7.62 4.23 -15.72
C VAL A 72 6.20 4.42 -16.23
N LEU A 73 5.44 5.33 -15.64
CA LEU A 73 4.10 5.74 -16.09
C LEU A 73 3.87 7.21 -15.76
N SER A 74 3.37 7.96 -16.74
CA SER A 74 2.91 9.34 -16.57
C SER A 74 1.58 9.50 -17.29
N LYS A 75 0.57 10.04 -16.62
CA LYS A 75 -0.75 10.33 -17.16
C LYS A 75 -1.28 11.63 -16.57
N GLU A 76 -2.08 12.36 -17.32
CA GLU A 76 -2.81 13.57 -16.86
C GLU A 76 -4.03 13.20 -15.99
N THR A 77 -3.86 12.21 -15.10
CA THR A 77 -4.92 11.69 -14.26
C THR A 77 -4.35 11.19 -12.94
N GLN A 78 -5.22 10.86 -11.99
CA GLN A 78 -4.79 10.30 -10.71
C GLN A 78 -4.28 8.87 -10.88
N ILE A 79 -3.08 8.63 -10.35
CA ILE A 79 -2.44 7.31 -10.26
C ILE A 79 -2.12 7.07 -8.80
N SER A 80 -2.32 5.85 -8.31
CA SER A 80 -1.94 5.47 -6.95
C SER A 80 -1.65 3.97 -6.82
N SER A 81 -1.12 3.61 -5.65
CA SER A 81 -1.00 2.24 -5.17
C SER A 81 -0.29 1.27 -6.14
N PRO A 82 0.90 1.62 -6.67
CA PRO A 82 1.69 0.67 -7.44
C PRO A 82 2.09 -0.51 -6.55
N SER A 83 1.94 -1.74 -7.05
CA SER A 83 2.30 -2.97 -6.37
C SER A 83 2.99 -3.92 -7.34
N TRP A 84 4.17 -4.44 -6.94
CA TRP A 84 4.99 -5.31 -7.77
C TRP A 84 4.41 -6.72 -7.87
N SER A 85 4.45 -7.27 -9.09
CA SER A 85 4.27 -8.72 -9.26
C SER A 85 5.47 -9.48 -8.69
N PRO A 86 5.29 -10.70 -8.15
CA PRO A 86 6.38 -11.48 -7.54
C PRO A 86 7.54 -11.81 -8.48
N ASP A 87 7.31 -11.81 -9.79
CA ASP A 87 8.33 -12.04 -10.82
C ASP A 87 9.05 -10.76 -11.26
N GLY A 88 8.66 -9.60 -10.71
CA GLY A 88 9.27 -8.30 -11.01
C GLY A 88 8.97 -7.74 -12.40
N LYS A 89 8.07 -8.34 -13.18
CA LYS A 89 7.82 -7.95 -14.57
C LYS A 89 6.67 -6.96 -14.75
N TYR A 90 5.82 -6.83 -13.71
CA TYR A 90 4.60 -6.03 -13.76
C TYR A 90 4.44 -5.19 -12.50
N LEU A 91 3.71 -4.07 -12.65
CA LEU A 91 3.09 -3.33 -11.55
C LEU A 91 1.58 -3.39 -11.73
N SER A 92 0.83 -3.77 -10.71
CA SER A 92 -0.58 -3.39 -10.64
C SER A 92 -0.69 -2.01 -10.01
N LEU A 93 -1.67 -1.23 -10.40
CA LEU A 93 -1.87 0.14 -9.92
C LEU A 93 -3.33 0.56 -10.08
N THR A 94 -3.71 1.59 -9.37
CA THR A 94 -4.98 2.27 -9.53
C THR A 94 -4.80 3.44 -10.49
N LEU A 95 -5.67 3.53 -11.50
CA LEU A 95 -5.70 4.64 -12.45
C LEU A 95 -7.14 5.17 -12.54
N TYR A 96 -7.30 6.49 -12.37
CA TYR A 96 -8.56 7.15 -12.60
C TYR A 96 -8.67 7.50 -14.08
N GLN A 97 -9.57 6.84 -14.77
CA GLN A 97 -9.82 7.04 -16.21
C GLN A 97 -11.30 6.82 -16.50
N ASP A 98 -11.83 7.53 -17.51
CA ASP A 98 -13.25 7.44 -17.94
C ASP A 98 -14.25 7.67 -16.79
N GLY A 99 -13.89 8.57 -15.84
CA GLY A 99 -14.77 8.98 -14.74
C GLY A 99 -14.73 8.06 -13.52
N ASN A 100 -13.87 7.02 -13.49
CA ASN A 100 -13.74 6.11 -12.36
C ASN A 100 -12.31 5.62 -12.12
N ALA A 101 -12.04 5.18 -10.87
CA ALA A 101 -10.80 4.52 -10.49
C ALA A 101 -10.91 3.01 -10.69
N GLU A 102 -9.95 2.43 -11.40
CA GLU A 102 -9.91 1.02 -11.75
C GLU A 102 -8.52 0.43 -11.61
N ILE A 103 -8.43 -0.90 -11.52
CA ILE A 103 -7.16 -1.61 -11.47
C ILE A 103 -6.61 -1.83 -12.88
N TYR A 104 -5.33 -1.48 -13.04
CA TYR A 104 -4.56 -1.71 -14.24
C TYR A 104 -3.30 -2.50 -13.94
N ILE A 105 -2.79 -3.22 -14.92
CA ILE A 105 -1.47 -3.87 -14.89
C ILE A 105 -0.58 -3.20 -15.94
N LEU A 106 0.55 -2.66 -15.49
CA LEU A 106 1.62 -2.12 -16.31
C LEU A 106 2.69 -3.19 -16.50
N ARG A 107 2.98 -3.58 -17.74
CA ARG A 107 4.11 -4.44 -18.08
C ARG A 107 5.38 -3.59 -18.22
N LEU A 108 6.40 -3.86 -17.43
CA LEU A 108 7.56 -2.97 -17.32
C LEU A 108 8.46 -2.95 -18.58
N ARG A 109 8.57 -4.05 -19.30
CA ARG A 109 9.48 -4.18 -20.46
C ARG A 109 9.14 -3.23 -21.62
N ASP A 110 7.86 -2.98 -21.86
CA ASP A 110 7.33 -2.22 -23.02
C ASP A 110 6.28 -1.17 -22.63
N ARG A 111 6.05 -0.98 -21.34
CA ARG A 111 5.07 -0.03 -20.78
C ARG A 111 3.62 -0.27 -21.22
N ALA A 112 3.30 -1.48 -21.70
CA ALA A 112 1.94 -1.84 -22.04
C ALA A 112 1.04 -1.84 -20.80
N LEU A 113 -0.08 -1.12 -20.88
CA LEU A 113 -1.04 -0.95 -19.79
C LEU A 113 -2.33 -1.72 -20.13
N THR A 114 -2.77 -2.59 -19.22
CA THR A 114 -3.98 -3.41 -19.39
C THR A 114 -4.96 -3.12 -18.25
N ARG A 115 -6.20 -2.74 -18.59
CA ARG A 115 -7.28 -2.57 -17.60
C ARG A 115 -7.78 -3.94 -17.14
N MET A 116 -7.86 -4.13 -15.82
CA MET A 116 -8.24 -5.40 -15.20
C MET A 116 -9.65 -5.38 -14.62
N THR A 117 -10.14 -4.21 -14.25
CA THR A 117 -11.50 -4.02 -13.75
C THR A 117 -12.23 -2.97 -14.57
N ASN A 118 -13.57 -3.11 -14.65
CA ASN A 118 -14.45 -2.18 -15.35
C ASN A 118 -15.80 -2.17 -14.63
N GLN A 119 -15.94 -1.28 -13.66
CA GLN A 119 -17.12 -1.13 -12.82
C GLN A 119 -17.46 0.35 -12.65
N PHE A 120 -18.70 0.66 -12.28
CA PHE A 120 -19.09 2.03 -11.92
C PHE A 120 -18.64 2.43 -10.50
N ALA A 121 -18.28 1.46 -9.64
CA ALA A 121 -17.73 1.70 -8.32
C ALA A 121 -16.20 1.73 -8.36
N ILE A 122 -15.60 2.48 -7.44
CA ILE A 122 -14.14 2.60 -7.30
C ILE A 122 -13.51 1.24 -6.99
N ASP A 123 -12.51 0.85 -7.77
CA ASP A 123 -11.61 -0.27 -7.55
C ASP A 123 -10.18 0.27 -7.33
N THR A 124 -9.55 -0.04 -6.20
CA THR A 124 -8.28 0.58 -5.78
C THR A 124 -7.42 -0.37 -4.93
N GLU A 125 -6.17 0.04 -4.66
CA GLU A 125 -5.29 -0.60 -3.67
C GLU A 125 -5.05 -2.09 -3.92
N SER A 126 -4.61 -2.41 -5.13
CA SER A 126 -4.34 -3.78 -5.52
C SER A 126 -3.04 -4.34 -4.92
N SER A 127 -3.04 -5.63 -4.61
CA SER A 127 -1.86 -6.39 -4.18
C SER A 127 -1.83 -7.78 -4.83
N TRP A 128 -0.62 -8.26 -5.14
CA TRP A 128 -0.43 -9.55 -5.79
C TRP A 128 -0.41 -10.70 -4.78
N SER A 129 -0.91 -11.86 -5.21
CA SER A 129 -0.63 -13.10 -4.50
C SER A 129 0.85 -13.49 -4.63
N PRO A 130 1.44 -14.17 -3.64
CA PRO A 130 2.84 -14.64 -3.70
C PRO A 130 3.18 -15.47 -4.94
N LYS A 131 2.21 -16.18 -5.52
CA LYS A 131 2.37 -16.93 -6.77
C LYS A 131 2.16 -16.09 -8.03
N GLY A 132 1.78 -14.82 -7.92
CA GLY A 132 1.55 -13.93 -9.05
C GLY A 132 0.33 -14.24 -9.92
N ASN A 133 -0.51 -15.18 -9.51
CA ASN A 133 -1.64 -15.63 -10.29
C ASN A 133 -3.00 -15.02 -9.86
N LYS A 134 -2.99 -14.18 -8.83
CA LYS A 134 -4.17 -13.48 -8.32
C LYS A 134 -3.83 -12.07 -7.86
N ILE A 135 -4.85 -11.23 -7.84
CA ILE A 135 -4.78 -9.86 -7.29
C ILE A 135 -5.94 -9.69 -6.30
N LEU A 136 -5.63 -9.19 -5.09
CA LEU A 136 -6.62 -8.58 -4.20
C LEU A 136 -6.76 -7.10 -4.54
N PHE A 137 -7.92 -6.54 -4.28
CA PHE A 137 -8.17 -5.10 -4.40
C PHE A 137 -9.36 -4.68 -3.56
N THR A 138 -9.43 -3.41 -3.22
CA THR A 138 -10.55 -2.77 -2.54
C THR A 138 -11.58 -2.35 -3.58
N SER A 139 -12.87 -2.67 -3.36
CA SER A 139 -13.96 -2.32 -4.29
C SER A 139 -15.20 -1.83 -3.54
N GLY A 140 -15.80 -0.75 -4.06
CA GLY A 140 -17.08 -0.21 -3.60
C GLY A 140 -18.33 -0.89 -4.19
N ARG A 141 -18.19 -1.88 -5.06
CA ARG A 141 -19.29 -2.49 -5.85
C ARG A 141 -20.41 -3.15 -5.03
N SER A 142 -20.19 -3.42 -3.76
CA SER A 142 -21.19 -3.94 -2.84
C SER A 142 -21.86 -2.89 -1.95
N GLY A 143 -21.73 -1.60 -2.30
CA GLY A 143 -22.28 -0.45 -1.56
C GLY A 143 -21.31 0.14 -0.53
N SER A 144 -20.29 -0.58 -0.12
CA SER A 144 -19.22 -0.12 0.77
C SER A 144 -17.90 -0.80 0.38
N PRO A 145 -16.73 -0.22 0.73
CA PRO A 145 -15.43 -0.80 0.43
C PRO A 145 -15.28 -2.21 1.02
N GLN A 146 -14.97 -3.18 0.17
CA GLN A 146 -14.76 -4.58 0.54
C GLN A 146 -13.60 -5.14 -0.28
N ILE A 147 -13.00 -6.25 0.21
CA ILE A 147 -11.92 -6.92 -0.48
C ILE A 147 -12.47 -7.87 -1.52
N TYR A 148 -11.94 -7.75 -2.74
CA TYR A 148 -12.22 -8.63 -3.86
C TYR A 148 -10.94 -9.27 -4.38
N GLU A 149 -11.07 -10.41 -5.04
CA GLU A 149 -9.99 -11.19 -5.67
C GLU A 149 -10.27 -11.38 -7.15
N LEU A 150 -9.26 -11.19 -8.01
CA LEU A 150 -9.23 -11.61 -9.41
C LEU A 150 -8.28 -12.78 -9.59
N ASP A 151 -8.70 -13.83 -10.29
CA ASP A 151 -7.85 -14.95 -10.72
C ASP A 151 -7.35 -14.69 -12.15
N LEU A 152 -6.09 -14.30 -12.29
CA LEU A 152 -5.47 -13.89 -13.54
C LEU A 152 -5.21 -15.04 -14.53
N ARG A 153 -5.38 -16.31 -14.10
CA ARG A 153 -5.28 -17.47 -15.00
C ARG A 153 -6.50 -17.61 -15.92
N LYS A 154 -7.60 -16.93 -15.59
CA LYS A 154 -8.84 -16.96 -16.37
C LYS A 154 -8.78 -15.96 -17.50
N LEU A 155 -9.28 -16.33 -18.67
CA LEU A 155 -9.32 -15.47 -19.85
C LEU A 155 -10.15 -14.18 -19.58
N ASN A 156 -11.28 -14.32 -18.87
CA ASN A 156 -12.13 -13.20 -18.44
C ASN A 156 -12.33 -13.30 -16.92
N PRO A 157 -11.36 -12.79 -16.12
CA PRO A 157 -11.44 -12.91 -14.67
C PRO A 157 -12.60 -12.09 -14.12
N LYS A 158 -13.45 -12.75 -13.32
CA LYS A 158 -14.52 -12.08 -12.58
C LYS A 158 -14.08 -11.86 -11.13
N ALA A 159 -14.31 -10.66 -10.63
CA ALA A 159 -14.01 -10.31 -9.25
C ALA A 159 -14.90 -11.12 -8.29
N LYS A 160 -14.27 -11.78 -7.31
CA LYS A 160 -14.93 -12.53 -6.26
C LYS A 160 -14.73 -11.81 -4.93
N ARG A 161 -15.81 -11.51 -4.20
CA ARG A 161 -15.75 -10.93 -2.87
C ARG A 161 -15.10 -11.89 -1.89
N VAL A 162 -14.20 -11.37 -1.02
CA VAL A 162 -13.43 -12.14 -0.04
C VAL A 162 -13.78 -11.75 1.40
N SER A 163 -14.11 -10.46 1.65
CA SER A 163 -14.54 -9.95 2.96
C SER A 163 -16.04 -9.76 3.02
N PHE A 164 -16.68 -10.18 4.12
CA PHE A 164 -18.14 -10.13 4.30
C PHE A 164 -18.56 -9.47 5.62
N GLU A 165 -17.68 -9.40 6.60
CA GLU A 165 -17.91 -8.78 7.89
C GLU A 165 -17.47 -7.31 7.88
N GLY A 166 -18.13 -6.48 8.70
CA GLY A 166 -17.86 -5.05 8.85
C GLY A 166 -18.36 -4.20 7.69
N THR A 167 -18.33 -2.89 7.91
CA THR A 167 -18.83 -1.89 6.96
C THR A 167 -17.77 -1.39 6.00
N TYR A 168 -16.48 -1.67 6.28
CA TYR A 168 -15.34 -1.22 5.49
C TYR A 168 -14.19 -2.20 5.63
N ASN A 169 -13.65 -2.66 4.50
CA ASN A 169 -12.45 -3.48 4.42
C ASN A 169 -11.61 -2.99 3.23
N ALA A 170 -10.33 -2.68 3.45
CA ALA A 170 -9.45 -2.06 2.45
C ALA A 170 -7.98 -2.45 2.61
N LYS A 171 -7.14 -2.14 1.62
CA LYS A 171 -5.67 -2.31 1.65
C LYS A 171 -5.24 -3.71 2.04
N ALA A 172 -5.80 -4.73 1.37
CA ALA A 172 -5.51 -6.12 1.68
C ALA A 172 -4.18 -6.58 1.06
N SER A 173 -3.43 -7.38 1.83
CA SER A 173 -2.26 -8.11 1.37
C SER A 173 -2.36 -9.58 1.74
N TYR A 174 -1.86 -10.48 0.88
CA TYR A 174 -1.74 -11.89 1.22
C TYR A 174 -0.67 -12.13 2.28
N LEU A 175 -0.87 -13.13 3.14
CA LEU A 175 0.25 -13.75 3.85
C LEU A 175 1.17 -14.47 2.83
N PRO A 176 2.50 -14.53 3.07
CA PRO A 176 3.44 -15.15 2.13
C PRO A 176 3.14 -16.62 1.80
N ASN A 177 2.52 -17.36 2.71
CA ASN A 177 2.07 -18.75 2.50
C ASN A 177 0.70 -18.87 1.81
N GLU A 178 0.05 -17.74 1.48
CA GLU A 178 -1.31 -17.64 0.93
C GLU A 178 -2.43 -18.27 1.81
N GLU A 179 -2.19 -18.56 3.08
CA GLU A 179 -3.21 -19.12 3.97
C GLU A 179 -4.23 -18.09 4.46
N GLY A 180 -3.92 -16.80 4.34
CA GLY A 180 -4.79 -15.71 4.76
C GLY A 180 -4.45 -14.39 4.09
N ILE A 181 -5.21 -13.37 4.48
CA ILE A 181 -5.03 -11.97 4.07
C ILE A 181 -5.06 -11.07 5.30
N ILE A 182 -4.23 -10.03 5.28
CA ILE A 182 -4.24 -8.93 6.27
C ILE A 182 -4.78 -7.69 5.58
N PHE A 183 -5.60 -6.91 6.26
CA PHE A 183 -6.26 -5.73 5.70
C PHE A 183 -6.70 -4.76 6.79
N VAL A 184 -7.06 -3.54 6.40
CA VAL A 184 -7.74 -2.57 7.27
C VAL A 184 -9.21 -2.93 7.35
N HIS A 185 -9.73 -3.06 8.57
CA HIS A 185 -11.10 -3.41 8.89
C HIS A 185 -11.76 -2.34 9.76
N ARG A 186 -12.96 -1.92 9.43
CA ARG A 186 -13.77 -1.07 10.30
C ARG A 186 -14.79 -1.92 11.02
N SER A 187 -14.64 -2.01 12.33
CA SER A 187 -15.53 -2.73 13.23
C SER A 187 -16.86 -1.96 13.47
N ASN A 188 -17.79 -2.60 14.18
CA ASN A 188 -19.09 -1.98 14.52
C ASN A 188 -18.97 -0.80 15.47
N ASP A 189 -17.86 -0.66 16.20
CA ASP A 189 -17.53 0.51 17.03
C ASP A 189 -17.14 1.75 16.19
N GLY A 190 -17.02 1.60 14.87
CA GLY A 190 -16.64 2.67 13.94
C GLY A 190 -15.12 2.90 13.84
N LEU A 191 -14.30 2.14 14.55
CA LEU A 191 -12.84 2.27 14.58
C LEU A 191 -12.18 1.41 13.49
N PHE A 192 -11.00 1.86 13.05
CA PHE A 192 -10.21 1.16 12.05
C PHE A 192 -9.10 0.34 12.71
N HIS A 193 -9.05 -0.93 12.38
CA HIS A 193 -8.13 -1.91 12.93
C HIS A 193 -7.41 -2.66 11.82
N ILE A 194 -6.27 -3.25 12.14
CA ILE A 194 -5.67 -4.27 11.30
C ILE A 194 -6.30 -5.61 11.64
N ALA A 195 -6.76 -6.32 10.63
CA ALA A 195 -7.45 -7.59 10.76
C ALA A 195 -6.85 -8.67 9.87
N LEU A 196 -7.00 -9.91 10.27
CA LEU A 196 -6.56 -11.12 9.59
C LEU A 196 -7.76 -12.00 9.29
N LYS A 197 -7.84 -12.51 8.07
CA LYS A 197 -8.80 -13.53 7.67
C LYS A 197 -8.05 -14.71 7.06
N TYR A 198 -8.10 -15.86 7.70
CA TYR A 198 -7.61 -17.11 7.11
C TYR A 198 -8.60 -17.66 6.09
N LYS A 199 -8.09 -18.31 5.03
CA LYS A 199 -8.92 -18.94 3.98
C LYS A 199 -9.85 -20.04 4.53
N LYS A 200 -9.40 -20.74 5.56
CA LYS A 200 -10.14 -21.85 6.20
C LYS A 200 -11.15 -21.39 7.26
N GLU A 201 -11.14 -20.10 7.63
CA GLU A 201 -11.99 -19.53 8.66
C GLU A 201 -13.12 -18.70 8.04
N ASN A 202 -14.29 -18.74 8.66
CA ASN A 202 -15.43 -17.93 8.25
C ASN A 202 -15.56 -16.60 9.01
N PHE A 203 -14.58 -16.27 9.87
CA PHE A 203 -14.56 -15.06 10.68
C PHE A 203 -13.27 -14.27 10.49
N ILE A 204 -13.31 -12.99 10.87
CA ILE A 204 -12.19 -12.06 10.87
C ILE A 204 -11.62 -11.99 12.29
N ARG A 205 -10.29 -12.01 12.40
CA ARG A 205 -9.55 -11.76 13.64
C ARG A 205 -9.07 -10.32 13.66
N VAL A 206 -9.59 -9.49 14.55
CA VAL A 206 -9.08 -8.13 14.81
C VAL A 206 -7.78 -8.25 15.61
N LEU A 207 -6.70 -7.66 15.12
CA LEU A 207 -5.35 -7.83 15.68
C LEU A 207 -4.86 -6.61 16.46
N THR A 208 -5.48 -5.44 16.27
CA THR A 208 -5.07 -4.17 16.88
C THR A 208 -6.23 -3.52 17.62
N GLU A 209 -5.90 -2.65 18.58
CA GLU A 209 -6.86 -2.01 19.49
C GLU A 209 -6.90 -0.48 19.37
N ALA A 210 -6.01 0.10 18.55
CA ALA A 210 -5.94 1.56 18.38
C ALA A 210 -7.11 2.11 17.59
N LYS A 211 -7.31 3.43 17.64
CA LYS A 211 -8.50 4.08 17.05
C LYS A 211 -8.43 4.26 15.54
N MET A 212 -7.23 4.21 14.97
CA MET A 212 -7.01 4.55 13.57
C MET A 212 -5.73 3.88 13.06
N ASP A 213 -5.85 2.60 12.72
CA ASP A 213 -4.77 1.80 12.17
C ASP A 213 -4.91 1.74 10.65
N GLU A 214 -3.81 1.95 9.93
CA GLU A 214 -3.84 2.02 8.47
C GLU A 214 -2.63 1.37 7.82
N SER A 215 -2.75 1.05 6.53
CA SER A 215 -1.66 0.66 5.64
C SER A 215 -0.79 -0.49 6.17
N PRO A 216 -1.37 -1.67 6.48
CA PRO A 216 -0.59 -2.79 6.97
C PRO A 216 0.35 -3.33 5.89
N SER A 217 1.58 -3.63 6.27
CA SER A 217 2.57 -4.32 5.44
C SER A 217 3.12 -5.55 6.16
N VAL A 218 3.07 -6.69 5.50
CA VAL A 218 3.49 -7.99 6.03
C VAL A 218 4.95 -8.22 5.72
N ALA A 219 5.73 -8.63 6.72
CA ALA A 219 7.12 -9.02 6.53
C ALA A 219 7.23 -10.27 5.63
N PRO A 220 8.32 -10.45 4.86
CA PRO A 220 8.48 -11.57 3.93
C PRO A 220 8.45 -12.96 4.57
N ASN A 221 8.80 -13.05 5.86
CA ASN A 221 8.69 -14.29 6.63
C ASN A 221 7.26 -14.60 7.12
N GLY A 222 6.31 -13.67 6.93
CA GLY A 222 4.93 -13.80 7.35
C GLY A 222 4.68 -13.68 8.85
N ASN A 223 5.70 -13.38 9.67
CA ASN A 223 5.58 -13.41 11.13
C ASN A 223 5.33 -12.02 11.74
N MET A 224 5.60 -10.96 11.01
CA MET A 224 5.49 -9.59 11.50
C MET A 224 4.66 -8.72 10.54
N VAL A 225 3.98 -7.76 11.12
CA VAL A 225 3.22 -6.72 10.39
C VAL A 225 3.62 -5.37 10.94
N ILE A 226 3.92 -4.42 10.06
CA ILE A 226 4.02 -3.00 10.40
C ILE A 226 2.82 -2.26 9.83
N TYR A 227 2.42 -1.19 10.48
CA TYR A 227 1.27 -0.38 10.09
C TYR A 227 1.39 1.04 10.64
N GLY A 228 0.64 1.96 10.05
CA GLY A 228 0.50 3.33 10.56
C GLY A 228 -0.50 3.37 11.71
N ILE A 229 -0.18 4.14 12.76
CA ILE A 229 -1.10 4.46 13.86
C ILE A 229 -1.19 5.98 14.04
N LYS A 230 -2.32 6.45 14.55
CA LYS A 230 -2.48 7.83 14.96
C LYS A 230 -2.74 7.94 16.45
N GLU A 231 -1.79 8.53 17.19
CA GLU A 231 -1.92 8.81 18.61
C GLU A 231 -1.74 10.30 18.89
N LYS A 232 -2.66 10.91 19.60
CA LYS A 232 -2.58 12.35 20.03
C LYS A 232 -2.18 13.33 18.90
N ASN A 233 -2.73 13.14 17.70
CA ASN A 233 -2.42 13.94 16.49
C ASN A 233 -1.03 13.69 15.85
N LEU A 234 -0.27 12.69 16.29
CA LEU A 234 0.95 12.24 15.64
C LEU A 234 0.69 10.92 14.91
N SER A 235 1.08 10.86 13.65
CA SER A 235 1.14 9.60 12.90
C SER A 235 2.52 8.98 13.09
N MET A 236 2.56 7.71 13.48
CA MET A 236 3.79 6.92 13.70
C MET A 236 3.61 5.50 13.22
N LEU A 237 4.68 4.72 13.20
CA LEU A 237 4.63 3.31 12.85
C LEU A 237 4.60 2.44 14.11
N ALA A 238 3.78 1.41 14.05
CA ALA A 238 3.76 0.32 15.02
C ALA A 238 3.87 -1.01 14.29
N GLY A 239 4.09 -2.06 15.06
CA GLY A 239 4.09 -3.41 14.52
C GLY A 239 3.70 -4.43 15.56
N PHE A 240 3.38 -5.61 15.07
CA PHE A 240 3.13 -6.79 15.89
C PHE A 240 3.65 -8.05 15.21
N SER A 241 3.99 -9.05 16.02
CA SER A 241 4.17 -10.41 15.52
C SER A 241 2.84 -11.15 15.53
N LEU A 242 2.63 -12.08 14.60
CA LEU A 242 1.44 -12.93 14.61
C LEU A 242 1.38 -13.84 15.86
N SER A 243 2.48 -13.95 16.62
CA SER A 243 2.53 -14.59 17.95
C SER A 243 2.11 -13.68 19.12
N GLY A 244 1.79 -12.40 18.85
CA GLY A 244 1.20 -11.48 19.82
C GLY A 244 2.12 -10.39 20.39
N ALA A 245 3.44 -10.42 20.14
CA ALA A 245 4.33 -9.33 20.58
C ALA A 245 4.02 -8.04 19.80
N LYS A 246 3.85 -6.91 20.52
CA LYS A 246 3.59 -5.59 19.96
C LYS A 246 4.78 -4.67 20.20
N PHE A 247 5.08 -3.78 19.24
CA PHE A 247 6.15 -2.78 19.35
C PHE A 247 5.76 -1.48 18.61
N LYS A 248 6.42 -0.39 18.98
CA LYS A 248 6.34 0.89 18.25
C LYS A 248 7.72 1.21 17.71
N LEU A 249 7.78 1.71 16.49
CA LEU A 249 9.03 2.23 15.93
C LEU A 249 9.31 3.64 16.50
N PRO A 250 10.58 4.05 16.59
CA PRO A 250 10.93 5.38 17.08
C PRO A 250 10.18 6.46 16.30
N ALA A 251 9.65 7.45 17.04
CA ALA A 251 8.98 8.60 16.41
C ALA A 251 10.00 9.41 15.63
N SER A 252 9.68 9.73 14.38
CA SER A 252 10.42 10.74 13.60
C SER A 252 9.80 12.12 13.78
N ASN A 253 10.55 13.18 13.43
CA ASN A 253 10.02 14.53 13.35
C ASN A 253 9.05 14.60 12.14
N GLY A 254 7.75 14.61 12.41
CA GLY A 254 6.68 14.67 11.42
C GLY A 254 5.77 13.43 11.40
N GLU A 255 4.82 13.44 10.48
CA GLU A 255 3.91 12.30 10.27
C GLU A 255 4.57 11.21 9.44
N VAL A 256 4.49 9.95 9.89
CA VAL A 256 4.98 8.78 9.14
C VAL A 256 3.81 7.90 8.76
N ARG A 257 3.72 7.55 7.48
CA ARG A 257 2.60 6.80 6.89
C ARG A 257 3.09 5.79 5.87
N GLU A 258 2.19 4.88 5.49
CA GLU A 258 2.35 3.93 4.38
C GLU A 258 3.65 3.12 4.42
N PRO A 259 3.92 2.38 5.51
CA PRO A 259 5.11 1.55 5.59
C PRO A 259 5.06 0.41 4.57
N ALA A 260 6.22 0.05 4.04
CA ALA A 260 6.38 -1.10 3.14
C ALA A 260 7.59 -1.93 3.58
N TRP A 261 7.39 -3.21 3.92
CA TRP A 261 8.47 -4.16 4.14
C TRP A 261 9.18 -4.47 2.82
N SER A 262 10.51 -4.44 2.85
CA SER A 262 11.30 -5.00 1.75
C SER A 262 11.30 -6.53 1.82
N ASN A 263 11.50 -7.19 0.68
CA ASN A 263 11.93 -8.59 0.67
C ASN A 263 13.35 -8.71 1.26
N PHE A 264 13.73 -9.91 1.72
CA PHE A 264 15.08 -10.14 2.22
C PHE A 264 16.09 -9.74 1.13
N LEU A 265 17.04 -8.87 1.49
CA LEU A 265 18.21 -8.61 0.66
C LEU A 265 19.04 -9.90 0.66
N ARG A 266 19.22 -10.51 -0.49
CA ARG A 266 20.10 -11.67 -0.68
C ARG A 266 21.48 -11.22 -1.10
#